data_411e2d179d3434d31c511e74d7282cf6
#
_entry.id   411e2d179d3434d31c511e74d7282cf6
#
_cell.length_a   1.000
_cell.length_b   1.000
_cell.length_c   1.000
_cell.angle_alpha   90.00
_cell.angle_beta   90.00
_cell.angle_gamma   90.00
#
_symmetry.space_group_name_H-M   'P 1'
#
loop_
_entity.id
_entity.type
_entity.pdbx_description
1 polymer ?
#
loop_
_entity_poly.entity_id
_entity_poly.type
_entity_poly.pdbx_seq_one_letter_code
_entity_poly.pdbx_strand_id
1 'polypeptide(L)'
;MMRINKRRDPDEMWTGIIESDAVNGPGSIYRCDLLKQTGLADEDFFYGPEDVELSQRLRKYGKTLVNCNVRVFHEVAKSATISGIKKRTYMEHKSFLILIRKIGSFSDKLIGYSYGFIRLFFYLILSFRSDFRLRLISSANAFYDFILKRYGEYDKDKINSKNFLN
;
A
#
# COMPACT_ATOMS: atom_id res chain seq x y z
N MET A 1 -5.23 11.54 12.73
CA MET A 1 -5.51 10.16 13.19
C MET A 1 -6.46 9.52 12.19
N MET A 2 -5.95 8.61 11.38
CA MET A 2 -6.74 7.88 10.38
C MET A 2 -7.75 7.00 11.13
N ARG A 3 -9.04 7.31 11.03
CA ARG A 3 -10.07 6.45 11.62
C ARG A 3 -10.15 5.17 10.80
N ILE A 4 -9.48 4.12 11.28
CA ILE A 4 -9.76 2.76 10.81
C ILE A 4 -11.18 2.46 11.26
N ASN A 5 -12.12 2.44 10.30
CA ASN A 5 -13.49 2.03 10.59
C ASN A 5 -13.46 0.67 11.29
N LYS A 6 -14.07 0.60 12.49
CA LYS A 6 -14.33 -0.67 13.17
C LYS A 6 -14.90 -1.64 12.14
N ARG A 7 -14.33 -2.85 12.05
CA ARG A 7 -15.01 -3.96 11.37
C ARG A 7 -16.40 -4.08 11.96
N ARG A 8 -17.40 -3.62 11.22
CA ARG A 8 -18.80 -3.89 11.54
C ARG A 8 -19.12 -5.30 11.06
N ASP A 9 -20.18 -5.85 11.64
CA ASP A 9 -20.69 -7.16 11.28
C ASP A 9 -20.83 -7.28 9.75
N PRO A 10 -20.29 -8.34 9.13
CA PRO A 10 -20.44 -8.57 7.69
C PRO A 10 -21.90 -8.60 7.22
N ASP A 11 -22.82 -8.92 8.12
CA ASP A 11 -24.25 -9.01 7.85
C ASP A 11 -24.96 -7.63 7.92
N GLU A 12 -24.31 -6.60 8.44
CA GLU A 12 -24.85 -5.23 8.44
C GLU A 12 -24.67 -4.60 7.06
N MET A 13 -25.69 -4.71 6.22
CA MET A 13 -25.67 -4.19 4.86
C MET A 13 -25.69 -2.65 4.88
N TRP A 14 -24.57 -2.04 4.50
CA TRP A 14 -24.46 -0.61 4.38
C TRP A 14 -25.35 -0.12 3.24
N THR A 15 -26.13 0.91 3.48
CA THR A 15 -27.02 1.52 2.47
C THR A 15 -26.74 3.02 2.37
N GLY A 16 -27.05 3.59 1.20
CA GLY A 16 -26.89 5.03 0.96
C GLY A 16 -25.47 5.43 0.62
N ILE A 17 -25.17 6.70 0.87
CA ILE A 17 -23.87 7.32 0.59
C ILE A 17 -23.20 7.64 1.94
N ILE A 18 -21.99 7.16 2.13
CA ILE A 18 -21.21 7.39 3.34
C ILE A 18 -19.91 8.12 3.03
N GLU A 19 -19.44 8.95 3.95
CA GLU A 19 -18.13 9.58 3.85
C GLU A 19 -17.03 8.60 4.31
N SER A 20 -15.92 8.55 3.54
CA SER A 20 -14.78 7.68 3.82
C SER A 20 -13.48 8.47 3.78
N ASP A 21 -12.45 7.97 4.45
CA ASP A 21 -11.12 8.58 4.39
C ASP A 21 -10.39 8.31 3.08
N ALA A 22 -10.69 7.19 2.43
CA ALA A 22 -10.17 6.83 1.12
C ALA A 22 -11.14 5.90 0.39
N VAL A 23 -11.01 5.80 -0.92
CA VAL A 23 -11.69 4.80 -1.75
C VAL A 23 -10.68 3.78 -2.25
N ASN A 24 -11.18 2.59 -2.54
CA ASN A 24 -10.39 1.52 -3.14
C ASN A 24 -10.35 1.70 -4.66
N GLY A 25 -9.20 1.49 -5.31
CA GLY A 25 -9.00 1.72 -6.73
C GLY A 25 -10.07 1.09 -7.65
N PRO A 26 -10.37 -0.21 -7.52
CA PRO A 26 -11.43 -0.83 -8.29
C PRO A 26 -12.82 -0.21 -8.02
N GLY A 27 -13.43 0.35 -9.08
CA GLY A 27 -14.74 0.98 -9.01
C GLY A 27 -14.77 2.41 -8.48
N SER A 28 -13.64 3.07 -8.36
CA SER A 28 -13.57 4.48 -7.99
C SER A 28 -13.80 5.41 -9.18
N ILE A 29 -14.44 6.55 -8.91
CA ILE A 29 -14.71 7.61 -9.87
C ILE A 29 -14.16 8.91 -9.29
N TYR A 30 -13.45 9.66 -10.12
CA TYR A 30 -12.82 10.92 -9.74
C TYR A 30 -13.28 12.07 -10.61
N ARG A 31 -13.40 13.25 -10.03
CA ARG A 31 -13.68 14.49 -10.78
C ARG A 31 -12.45 14.90 -11.57
N CYS A 32 -12.61 15.00 -12.91
CA CYS A 32 -11.50 15.32 -13.80
C CYS A 32 -10.89 16.71 -13.58
N ASP A 33 -11.70 17.70 -13.17
CA ASP A 33 -11.22 19.05 -12.86
C ASP A 33 -10.29 19.04 -11.63
N LEU A 34 -10.61 18.26 -10.61
CA LEU A 34 -9.76 18.09 -9.44
C LEU A 34 -8.48 17.33 -9.79
N LEU A 35 -8.55 16.29 -10.61
CA LEU A 35 -7.34 15.59 -11.07
C LEU A 35 -6.41 16.48 -11.88
N LYS A 36 -6.96 17.37 -12.73
CA LYS A 36 -6.17 18.37 -13.46
C LYS A 36 -5.47 19.36 -12.53
N GLN A 37 -6.12 19.72 -11.43
CA GLN A 37 -5.58 20.66 -10.45
C GLN A 37 -4.57 20.03 -9.50
N THR A 38 -4.80 18.80 -9.06
CA THR A 38 -3.99 18.13 -8.02
C THR A 38 -2.98 17.15 -8.57
N GLY A 39 -3.08 16.77 -9.84
CA GLY A 39 -2.31 15.71 -10.47
C GLY A 39 -3.01 14.34 -10.41
N LEU A 40 -2.57 13.44 -11.28
CA LEU A 40 -3.04 12.05 -11.37
C LEU A 40 -2.47 11.20 -10.23
N ALA A 41 -2.67 9.87 -10.31
CA ALA A 41 -2.02 8.93 -9.41
C ALA A 41 -0.50 9.13 -9.41
N ASP A 42 0.10 9.03 -8.24
CA ASP A 42 1.51 9.29 -8.04
C ASP A 42 2.36 8.10 -8.52
N GLU A 43 3.24 8.32 -9.48
CA GLU A 43 4.07 7.29 -10.14
C GLU A 43 5.11 6.63 -9.21
N ASP A 44 5.35 7.21 -8.03
CA ASP A 44 6.18 6.55 -7.02
C ASP A 44 5.54 5.24 -6.52
N PHE A 45 4.20 5.11 -6.67
CA PHE A 45 3.46 3.90 -6.35
C PHE A 45 3.21 3.08 -7.62
N PHE A 46 3.88 1.94 -7.74
CA PHE A 46 3.58 0.98 -8.81
C PHE A 46 2.51 -0.04 -8.41
N TYR A 47 2.38 -0.29 -7.11
CA TYR A 47 1.42 -1.25 -6.55
C TYR A 47 1.13 -0.91 -5.10
N GLY A 48 -0.13 -0.78 -4.76
CA GLY A 48 -0.56 -0.68 -3.37
C GLY A 48 -1.41 0.56 -3.07
N PRO A 49 -1.00 1.46 -2.16
CA PRO A 49 -1.89 2.48 -1.63
C PRO A 49 -1.92 3.80 -2.44
N GLU A 50 -1.75 3.73 -3.76
CA GLU A 50 -1.87 4.90 -4.65
C GLU A 50 -3.26 5.55 -4.59
N ASP A 51 -4.29 4.71 -4.42
CA ASP A 51 -5.66 5.14 -4.24
C ASP A 51 -5.88 5.86 -2.90
N VAL A 52 -5.22 5.41 -1.85
CA VAL A 52 -5.25 6.07 -0.53
C VAL A 52 -4.54 7.42 -0.60
N GLU A 53 -3.35 7.50 -1.21
CA GLU A 53 -2.62 8.76 -1.39
C GLU A 53 -3.45 9.77 -2.19
N LEU A 54 -3.98 9.34 -3.33
CA LEU A 54 -4.81 10.19 -4.19
C LEU A 54 -6.07 10.66 -3.46
N SER A 55 -6.75 9.77 -2.73
CA SER A 55 -7.92 10.12 -1.94
C SER A 55 -7.59 11.18 -0.88
N GLN A 56 -6.48 11.03 -0.15
CA GLN A 56 -6.06 12.00 0.87
C GLN A 56 -5.68 13.36 0.26
N ARG A 57 -5.10 13.36 -0.92
CA ARG A 57 -4.76 14.58 -1.66
C ARG A 57 -6.01 15.30 -2.14
N LEU A 58 -6.98 14.57 -2.69
CA LEU A 58 -8.25 15.13 -3.18
C LEU A 58 -9.19 15.61 -2.06
N ARG A 59 -9.13 14.99 -0.87
CA ARG A 59 -9.93 15.41 0.30
C ARG A 59 -9.68 16.85 0.75
N LYS A 60 -8.57 17.45 0.36
CA LYS A 60 -8.32 18.88 0.61
C LYS A 60 -9.29 19.81 -0.16
N TYR A 61 -9.93 19.29 -1.22
CA TYR A 61 -10.80 20.04 -2.11
C TYR A 61 -12.26 19.56 -2.08
N GLY A 62 -12.55 18.48 -1.36
CA GLY A 62 -13.90 17.93 -1.29
C GLY A 62 -13.99 16.68 -0.41
N LYS A 63 -15.08 15.97 -0.52
CA LYS A 63 -15.35 14.76 0.25
C LYS A 63 -15.07 13.52 -0.58
N THR A 64 -14.54 12.50 0.05
CA THR A 64 -14.48 11.14 -0.48
C THR A 64 -15.74 10.39 -0.03
N LEU A 65 -16.51 9.86 -0.98
CA LEU A 65 -17.80 9.24 -0.72
C LEU A 65 -17.80 7.81 -1.25
N VAL A 66 -18.48 6.92 -0.54
CA VAL A 66 -18.75 5.54 -0.96
C VAL A 66 -20.26 5.38 -1.15
N ASN A 67 -20.67 4.98 -2.34
CA ASN A 67 -22.06 4.63 -2.62
C ASN A 67 -22.29 3.15 -2.35
N CYS A 68 -22.91 2.85 -1.21
CA CYS A 68 -23.16 1.50 -0.75
C CYS A 68 -24.31 0.79 -1.49
N ASN A 69 -25.06 1.50 -2.32
CA ASN A 69 -26.12 0.90 -3.15
C ASN A 69 -25.59 0.26 -4.45
N VAL A 70 -24.30 0.47 -4.76
CA VAL A 70 -23.66 -0.07 -5.96
C VAL A 70 -22.62 -1.11 -5.55
N ARG A 71 -22.58 -2.23 -6.28
CA ARG A 71 -21.61 -3.30 -6.07
C ARG A 71 -20.70 -3.42 -7.28
N VAL A 72 -19.40 -3.49 -7.03
CA VAL A 72 -18.37 -3.77 -8.05
C VAL A 72 -17.75 -5.12 -7.75
N PHE A 73 -17.76 -6.01 -8.75
CA PHE A 73 -17.10 -7.30 -8.65
C PHE A 73 -15.68 -7.16 -9.19
N HIS A 74 -14.72 -7.47 -8.35
CA HIS A 74 -13.30 -7.41 -8.69
C HIS A 74 -12.66 -8.79 -8.48
N GLU A 75 -12.15 -9.35 -9.57
CA GLU A 75 -11.42 -10.62 -9.51
C GLU A 75 -9.98 -10.38 -9.04
N VAL A 76 -9.68 -10.79 -7.83
CA VAL A 76 -8.33 -10.66 -7.26
C VAL A 76 -7.46 -11.77 -7.80
N ALA A 77 -6.38 -11.44 -8.51
CA ALA A 77 -5.42 -12.40 -9.02
C ALA A 77 -4.79 -13.24 -7.90
N LYS A 78 -5.02 -14.55 -7.94
CA LYS A 78 -4.47 -15.52 -6.98
C LYS A 78 -3.04 -15.89 -7.37
N SER A 79 -2.06 -15.03 -7.12
CA SER A 79 -0.65 -15.33 -7.34
C SER A 79 -0.02 -15.96 -6.09
N ALA A 80 -0.15 -17.30 -5.97
CA ALA A 80 0.45 -18.08 -4.88
C ALA A 80 1.88 -18.57 -5.19
N THR A 81 2.53 -18.05 -6.24
CA THR A 81 3.89 -18.45 -6.63
C THR A 81 4.95 -17.81 -5.73
N ILE A 82 6.12 -18.44 -5.60
CA ILE A 82 7.29 -17.90 -4.87
C ILE A 82 7.66 -16.51 -5.40
N SER A 83 7.66 -16.34 -6.73
CA SER A 83 7.88 -15.03 -7.36
C SER A 83 6.81 -14.02 -6.96
N GLY A 84 5.54 -14.45 -6.86
CA GLY A 84 4.43 -13.62 -6.40
C GLY A 84 4.59 -13.16 -4.95
N ILE A 85 5.04 -14.04 -4.05
CA ILE A 85 5.29 -13.70 -2.64
C ILE A 85 6.40 -12.66 -2.52
N LYS A 86 7.52 -12.85 -3.24
CA LYS A 86 8.64 -11.90 -3.26
C LYS A 86 8.19 -10.52 -3.74
N LYS A 87 7.59 -10.47 -4.94
CA LYS A 87 7.12 -9.23 -5.56
C LYS A 87 6.11 -8.51 -4.67
N ARG A 88 5.09 -9.23 -4.21
CA ARG A 88 4.04 -8.67 -3.37
C ARG A 88 4.59 -8.10 -2.07
N THR A 89 5.40 -8.88 -1.33
CA THR A 89 5.99 -8.43 -0.06
C THR A 89 6.87 -7.20 -0.24
N TYR A 90 7.70 -7.17 -1.30
CA TYR A 90 8.53 -6.02 -1.64
C TYR A 90 7.69 -4.78 -1.93
N MET A 91 6.68 -4.91 -2.82
CA MET A 91 5.86 -3.78 -3.24
C MET A 91 5.02 -3.24 -2.09
N GLU A 92 4.34 -4.12 -1.33
CA GLU A 92 3.55 -3.71 -0.17
C GLU A 92 4.40 -2.95 0.86
N HIS A 93 5.60 -3.43 1.14
CA HIS A 93 6.47 -2.79 2.14
C HIS A 93 7.01 -1.45 1.64
N LYS A 94 7.51 -1.40 0.40
CA LYS A 94 8.01 -0.16 -0.22
C LYS A 94 6.93 0.90 -0.30
N SER A 95 5.76 0.54 -0.83
CA SER A 95 4.63 1.46 -0.99
C SER A 95 4.10 1.97 0.36
N PHE A 96 4.08 1.11 1.38
CA PHE A 96 3.72 1.53 2.74
C PHE A 96 4.69 2.61 3.27
N LEU A 97 6.00 2.41 3.12
CA LEU A 97 7.00 3.39 3.57
C LEU A 97 6.90 4.72 2.80
N ILE A 98 6.63 4.65 1.49
CA ILE A 98 6.41 5.83 0.65
C ILE A 98 5.16 6.58 1.10
N LEU A 99 4.05 5.86 1.35
CA LEU A 99 2.80 6.45 1.80
C LEU A 99 2.99 7.22 3.12
N ILE A 100 3.57 6.56 4.13
CA ILE A 100 3.85 7.18 5.43
C ILE A 100 4.73 8.42 5.28
N ARG A 101 5.72 8.39 4.38
CA ARG A 101 6.57 9.55 4.13
C ARG A 101 5.80 10.71 3.52
N LYS A 102 4.90 10.43 2.55
CA LYS A 102 4.20 11.46 1.77
C LYS A 102 3.03 12.10 2.54
N ILE A 103 2.21 11.30 3.18
CA ILE A 103 0.97 11.79 3.81
C ILE A 103 0.94 11.67 5.34
N GLY A 104 1.88 10.91 5.93
CA GLY A 104 1.91 10.70 7.37
C GLY A 104 2.31 11.96 8.15
N SER A 105 1.60 12.25 9.25
CA SER A 105 2.04 13.19 10.28
C SER A 105 3.36 12.73 10.92
N PHE A 106 3.95 13.54 11.78
CA PHE A 106 5.15 13.12 12.53
C PHE A 106 4.91 11.85 13.34
N SER A 107 3.77 11.76 14.02
CA SER A 107 3.39 10.56 14.80
C SER A 107 3.18 9.34 13.90
N ASP A 108 2.52 9.52 12.74
CA ASP A 108 2.31 8.43 11.78
C ASP A 108 3.64 7.91 11.22
N LYS A 109 4.60 8.80 10.95
CA LYS A 109 5.95 8.44 10.52
C LYS A 109 6.68 7.64 11.58
N LEU A 110 6.65 8.09 12.84
CA LEU A 110 7.30 7.38 13.93
C LEU A 110 6.71 5.98 14.11
N ILE A 111 5.39 5.86 14.19
CA ILE A 111 4.68 4.58 14.35
C ILE A 111 4.89 3.69 13.11
N GLY A 112 4.73 4.24 11.90
CA GLY A 112 4.82 3.49 10.66
C GLY A 112 6.22 2.95 10.39
N TYR A 113 7.27 3.72 10.65
CA TYR A 113 8.65 3.25 10.51
C TYR A 113 9.00 2.23 11.59
N SER A 114 8.57 2.45 12.84
CA SER A 114 8.72 1.45 13.91
C SER A 114 8.04 0.13 13.56
N TYR A 115 6.83 0.18 13.03
CA TYR A 115 6.14 -1.02 12.54
C TYR A 115 6.91 -1.72 11.41
N GLY A 116 7.48 -0.98 10.47
CA GLY A 116 8.34 -1.53 9.42
C GLY A 116 9.55 -2.29 9.97
N PHE A 117 10.23 -1.74 10.98
CA PHE A 117 11.34 -2.41 11.67
C PHE A 117 10.89 -3.64 12.46
N ILE A 118 9.79 -3.56 13.21
CA ILE A 118 9.22 -4.69 13.96
C ILE A 118 8.87 -5.83 12.99
N ARG A 119 8.32 -5.52 11.83
CA ARG A 119 8.00 -6.51 10.80
C ARG A 119 9.25 -7.19 10.25
N LEU A 120 10.34 -6.45 10.01
CA LEU A 120 11.62 -7.03 9.61
C LEU A 120 12.18 -7.96 10.69
N PHE A 121 12.16 -7.53 11.95
CA PHE A 121 12.62 -8.32 13.08
C PHE A 121 11.79 -9.60 13.24
N PHE A 122 10.48 -9.53 13.09
CA PHE A 122 9.61 -10.70 13.09
C PHE A 122 9.95 -11.70 11.97
N TYR A 123 10.22 -11.21 10.76
CA TYR A 123 10.65 -12.06 9.66
C TYR A 123 12.03 -12.66 9.88
N LEU A 124 12.93 -11.95 10.56
CA LEU A 124 14.24 -12.46 10.93
C LEU A 124 14.12 -13.64 11.92
N ILE A 125 13.32 -13.50 12.97
CA ILE A 125 13.07 -14.57 13.96
C ILE A 125 12.51 -15.83 13.27
N LEU A 126 11.60 -15.65 12.30
CA LEU A 126 10.96 -16.77 11.61
C LEU A 126 11.69 -17.23 10.33
N SER A 127 12.88 -16.71 10.06
CA SER A 127 13.63 -16.96 8.81
C SER A 127 14.12 -18.41 8.63
N PHE A 128 14.03 -19.25 9.67
CA PHE A 128 14.22 -20.70 9.55
C PHE A 128 13.20 -21.36 8.60
N ARG A 129 12.01 -20.73 8.38
CA ARG A 129 11.03 -21.15 7.37
C ARG A 129 11.32 -20.42 6.06
N SER A 130 11.32 -21.15 4.97
CA SER A 130 11.69 -20.65 3.63
C SER A 130 10.84 -19.44 3.18
N ASP A 131 9.54 -19.46 3.45
CA ASP A 131 8.61 -18.38 3.08
C ASP A 131 8.88 -17.09 3.87
N PHE A 132 9.23 -17.18 5.16
CA PHE A 132 9.62 -16.02 5.98
C PHE A 132 10.99 -15.47 5.59
N ARG A 133 11.94 -16.33 5.21
CA ARG A 133 13.23 -15.89 4.67
C ARG A 133 13.05 -15.09 3.38
N LEU A 134 12.16 -15.54 2.48
CA LEU A 134 11.82 -14.79 1.26
C LEU A 134 11.18 -13.43 1.56
N ARG A 135 10.30 -13.36 2.56
CA ARG A 135 9.68 -12.10 3.00
C ARG A 135 10.70 -11.17 3.65
N LEU A 136 11.64 -11.69 4.44
CA LEU A 136 12.72 -10.91 5.04
C LEU A 136 13.56 -10.23 3.96
N ILE A 137 14.07 -11.00 3.00
CA ILE A 137 14.91 -10.47 1.91
C ILE A 137 14.13 -9.42 1.10
N SER A 138 12.87 -9.71 0.76
CA SER A 138 12.04 -8.78 -0.01
C SER A 138 11.76 -7.48 0.74
N SER A 139 11.51 -7.56 2.05
CA SER A 139 11.27 -6.39 2.89
C SER A 139 12.55 -5.57 3.11
N ALA A 140 13.70 -6.23 3.29
CA ALA A 140 14.98 -5.54 3.41
C ALA A 140 15.34 -4.78 2.13
N ASN A 141 15.14 -5.40 0.95
CA ASN A 141 15.31 -4.73 -0.34
C ASN A 141 14.35 -3.55 -0.52
N ALA A 142 13.11 -3.67 -0.08
CA ALA A 142 12.12 -2.59 -0.11
C ALA A 142 12.58 -1.40 0.75
N PHE A 143 13.11 -1.67 1.94
CA PHE A 143 13.68 -0.65 2.83
C PHE A 143 14.90 0.03 2.20
N TYR A 144 15.80 -0.75 1.63
CA TYR A 144 16.98 -0.24 0.96
C TYR A 144 16.63 0.68 -0.21
N ASP A 145 15.71 0.26 -1.08
CA ASP A 145 15.27 1.07 -2.21
C ASP A 145 14.47 2.31 -1.77
N PHE A 146 13.72 2.21 -0.67
CA PHE A 146 13.07 3.37 -0.06
C PHE A 146 14.09 4.42 0.42
N ILE A 147 15.16 4.01 1.11
CA ILE A 147 16.23 4.92 1.57
C ILE A 147 16.91 5.59 0.37
N LEU A 148 17.20 4.83 -0.69
CA LEU A 148 17.83 5.33 -1.91
C LEU A 148 16.86 6.08 -2.85
N LYS A 149 15.61 6.27 -2.44
CA LYS A 149 14.55 6.94 -3.23
C LYS A 149 14.33 6.28 -4.61
N ARG A 150 14.49 4.96 -4.69
CA ARG A 150 14.23 4.16 -5.90
C ARG A 150 12.77 3.69 -5.89
N TYR A 151 11.88 4.54 -6.41
CA TYR A 151 10.43 4.28 -6.42
C TYR A 151 9.96 3.76 -7.78
N GLY A 152 8.63 3.57 -7.92
CA GLY A 152 8.01 3.08 -9.15
C GLY A 152 8.13 1.57 -9.31
N GLU A 153 8.28 1.11 -10.54
CA GLU A 153 8.14 -0.28 -10.95
C GLU A 153 9.13 -1.24 -10.26
N TYR A 154 8.65 -2.49 -10.10
CA TYR A 154 9.46 -3.60 -9.60
C TYR A 154 10.38 -4.13 -10.70
N ASP A 155 11.67 -3.87 -10.57
CA ASP A 155 12.69 -4.37 -11.49
C ASP A 155 13.23 -5.72 -10.98
N LYS A 156 12.86 -6.81 -11.69
CA LYS A 156 13.28 -8.18 -11.36
C LYS A 156 14.80 -8.36 -11.44
N ASP A 157 15.43 -7.73 -12.40
CA ASP A 157 16.85 -7.93 -12.68
C ASP A 157 17.72 -7.25 -11.63
N LYS A 158 17.29 -6.08 -11.13
CA LYS A 158 17.95 -5.38 -10.04
C LYS A 158 17.89 -6.12 -8.70
N ILE A 159 16.83 -6.88 -8.44
CA ILE A 159 16.68 -7.59 -7.17
C ILE A 159 17.38 -8.94 -7.20
N ASN A 160 17.38 -9.62 -8.34
CA ASN A 160 18.09 -10.90 -8.50
C ASN A 160 19.63 -10.71 -8.59
N SER A 161 20.10 -9.58 -9.13
CA SER A 161 21.54 -9.26 -9.19
C SER A 161 22.13 -8.84 -7.84
N LYS A 162 21.28 -8.44 -6.88
CA LYS A 162 21.68 -8.10 -5.50
C LYS A 162 21.46 -9.28 -4.56
N ASN A 163 22.05 -10.43 -4.87
CA ASN A 163 22.18 -11.51 -3.89
C ASN A 163 23.17 -11.06 -2.81
N PHE A 164 22.70 -10.31 -1.82
CA PHE A 164 23.49 -9.91 -0.65
C PHE A 164 23.77 -11.04 0.35
N LEU A 165 23.33 -12.25 0.05
CA LEU A 165 23.56 -13.43 0.88
C LEU A 165 23.79 -14.65 -0.05
N ASN A 166 24.96 -14.73 -0.65
CA ASN A 166 25.61 -16.01 -0.98
C ASN A 166 26.46 -16.43 0.19
#